data_b98e542e9d9e0e33b99e920f8167d1c7
#
_entry.id   b98e542e9d9e0e33b99e920f8167d1c7
#
_cell.length_a   1.000
_cell.length_b   1.000
_cell.length_c   1.000
_cell.angle_alpha   90.00
_cell.angle_beta   90.00
_cell.angle_gamma   90.00
#
_symmetry.space_group_name_H-M   'P 1'
#
loop_
_entity.id
_entity.type
_entity.pdbx_description
1 polymer ?
#
loop_
_entity_poly.entity_id
_entity_poly.type
_entity_poly.pdbx_seq_one_letter_code
_entity_poly.pdbx_strand_id
1 'polypeptide(L)'
;THRQSSAASDVYKRQLLDKGVRVVDLSADYRYRSLDQWAAVYVHEARTHQRTDADLCRKAVYGLPEWHGAEIADALLVAAPGCFPTTSLLPLLPFLKQGLIETEGLIIDAKTGTSGGGRAAKEHLLLAEASESISPYGVVGHRHTSEIEQLASSVAGCPIQIQFTPHLVPMVRGLLSTVYARLRDPGLTAEDCTTVLEAVYRHHPCVRVLPVGTYPATKWARHTNLALLSVQVDGRTGRLVLMSAVDNLMKGQAGQGVQCLNLM
;
A
#
# COMPACT_ATOMS: atom_id res chain seq x y z
N THR A 1 -14.97 11.73 -19.76
CA THR A 1 -13.96 10.66 -19.72
C THR A 1 -14.67 9.37 -19.40
N HIS A 2 -14.80 8.50 -20.42
CA HIS A 2 -15.46 7.21 -20.28
C HIS A 2 -14.78 6.41 -19.16
N ARG A 3 -15.54 6.01 -18.14
CA ARG A 3 -15.17 4.89 -17.28
C ARG A 3 -15.19 3.65 -18.19
N GLN A 4 -14.02 3.20 -18.63
CA GLN A 4 -13.95 1.90 -19.29
C GLN A 4 -14.44 0.85 -18.31
N SER A 5 -15.30 -0.04 -18.75
CA SER A 5 -15.71 -1.20 -17.96
C SER A 5 -14.49 -2.07 -17.69
N SER A 6 -14.45 -2.75 -16.56
CA SER A 6 -13.34 -3.65 -16.22
C SER A 6 -13.10 -4.71 -17.30
N ALA A 7 -14.15 -5.23 -17.94
CA ALA A 7 -14.04 -6.14 -19.08
C ALA A 7 -13.36 -5.50 -20.31
N ALA A 8 -13.70 -4.25 -20.66
CA ALA A 8 -13.02 -3.54 -21.75
C ALA A 8 -11.55 -3.26 -21.42
N SER A 9 -11.23 -3.02 -20.15
CA SER A 9 -9.85 -2.89 -19.65
C SER A 9 -9.06 -4.19 -19.84
N ASP A 10 -9.65 -5.35 -19.53
CA ASP A 10 -9.01 -6.66 -19.72
C ASP A 10 -8.70 -6.92 -21.22
N VAL A 11 -9.66 -6.65 -22.09
CA VAL A 11 -9.46 -6.82 -23.56
C VAL A 11 -8.32 -5.93 -24.07
N TYR A 12 -8.32 -4.66 -23.71
CA TYR A 12 -7.29 -3.72 -24.15
C TYR A 12 -5.88 -4.10 -23.66
N LYS A 13 -5.77 -4.48 -22.39
CA LYS A 13 -4.49 -4.89 -21.81
C LYS A 13 -3.99 -6.19 -22.43
N ARG A 14 -4.89 -7.16 -22.68
CA ARG A 14 -4.55 -8.39 -23.40
C ARG A 14 -3.96 -8.09 -24.78
N GLN A 15 -4.59 -7.18 -25.54
CA GLN A 15 -4.09 -6.77 -26.85
C GLN A 15 -2.68 -6.15 -26.81
N LEU A 16 -2.36 -5.39 -25.76
CA LEU A 16 -1.02 -4.84 -25.56
C LEU A 16 0.00 -5.94 -25.24
N LEU A 17 -0.35 -6.84 -24.33
CA LEU A 17 0.51 -7.94 -23.91
C LEU A 17 0.77 -8.91 -25.05
N ASP A 18 -0.23 -9.22 -25.89
CA ASP A 18 -0.09 -10.10 -27.08
C ASP A 18 0.85 -9.48 -28.13
N LYS A 19 1.06 -8.17 -28.10
CA LYS A 19 2.06 -7.46 -28.92
C LYS A 19 3.43 -7.35 -28.24
N GLY A 20 3.63 -7.99 -27.09
CA GLY A 20 4.87 -7.94 -26.33
C GLY A 20 5.10 -6.61 -25.58
N VAL A 21 4.06 -5.76 -25.46
CA VAL A 21 4.18 -4.49 -24.73
C VAL A 21 4.13 -4.76 -23.23
N ARG A 22 5.11 -4.27 -22.49
CA ARG A 22 5.12 -4.30 -21.03
C ARG A 22 4.16 -3.25 -20.45
N VAL A 23 3.38 -3.65 -19.46
CA VAL A 23 2.28 -2.82 -18.91
C VAL A 23 2.41 -2.67 -17.41
N VAL A 24 2.40 -1.44 -16.92
CA VAL A 24 2.17 -1.14 -15.50
C VAL A 24 0.75 -0.60 -15.33
N ASP A 25 -0.07 -1.34 -14.59
CA ASP A 25 -1.45 -0.99 -14.32
C ASP A 25 -1.57 -0.27 -12.98
N LEU A 26 -2.05 0.97 -13.00
CA LEU A 26 -2.32 1.79 -11.81
C LEU A 26 -3.73 1.60 -11.26
N SER A 27 -4.59 0.81 -11.96
CA SER A 27 -5.91 0.47 -11.46
C SER A 27 -5.84 -0.61 -10.38
N ALA A 28 -7.00 -0.97 -9.83
CA ALA A 28 -7.08 -2.07 -8.86
C ALA A 28 -7.29 -3.45 -9.53
N ASP A 29 -7.33 -3.50 -10.86
CA ASP A 29 -7.86 -4.65 -11.59
C ASP A 29 -7.00 -5.92 -11.42
N TYR A 30 -5.69 -5.79 -11.30
CA TYR A 30 -4.79 -6.96 -11.24
C TYR A 30 -4.03 -7.09 -9.91
N ARG A 31 -4.44 -6.37 -8.87
CA ARG A 31 -3.80 -6.42 -7.54
C ARG A 31 -4.07 -7.75 -6.81
N TYR A 32 -5.17 -8.42 -7.16
CA TYR A 32 -5.55 -9.70 -6.56
C TYR A 32 -5.24 -10.85 -7.50
N ARG A 33 -4.73 -11.94 -6.95
CA ARG A 33 -4.46 -13.16 -7.72
C ARG A 33 -5.72 -13.92 -8.10
N SER A 34 -6.82 -13.71 -7.38
CA SER A 34 -8.13 -14.33 -7.61
C SER A 34 -9.16 -13.29 -8.07
N LEU A 35 -9.93 -13.65 -9.10
CA LEU A 35 -11.09 -12.86 -9.53
C LEU A 35 -12.17 -12.79 -8.45
N ASP A 36 -12.36 -13.87 -7.67
CA ASP A 36 -13.36 -13.90 -6.60
C ASP A 36 -12.99 -12.93 -5.48
N GLN A 37 -11.71 -12.88 -5.09
CA GLN A 37 -11.23 -11.89 -4.13
C GLN A 37 -11.41 -10.46 -4.65
N TRP A 38 -11.08 -10.22 -5.92
CA TRP A 38 -11.32 -8.93 -6.54
C TRP A 38 -12.80 -8.57 -6.55
N ALA A 39 -13.68 -9.51 -6.94
CA ALA A 39 -15.13 -9.31 -7.00
C ALA A 39 -15.73 -9.02 -5.62
N ALA A 40 -15.29 -9.71 -4.58
CA ALA A 40 -15.75 -9.46 -3.21
C ALA A 40 -15.48 -8.02 -2.74
N VAL A 41 -14.43 -7.38 -3.26
CA VAL A 41 -14.05 -6.01 -2.88
C VAL A 41 -14.68 -4.95 -3.78
N TYR A 42 -14.77 -5.20 -5.09
CA TYR A 42 -15.06 -4.16 -6.09
C TYR A 42 -16.42 -4.26 -6.76
N VAL A 43 -17.12 -5.40 -6.70
CA VAL A 43 -18.44 -5.56 -7.36
C VAL A 43 -19.52 -4.70 -6.70
N HIS A 44 -19.45 -4.45 -5.40
CA HIS A 44 -20.42 -3.63 -4.66
C HIS A 44 -20.35 -2.12 -4.96
N GLU A 45 -19.29 -1.62 -5.63
CA GLU A 45 -19.13 -0.22 -5.99
C GLU A 45 -19.81 0.16 -7.34
N ALA A 46 -20.93 -0.42 -7.69
CA ALA A 46 -21.68 -0.15 -8.94
C ALA A 46 -20.87 -0.41 -10.22
N ARG A 47 -19.90 -1.28 -10.18
CA ARG A 47 -19.19 -1.78 -11.36
C ARG A 47 -19.97 -2.97 -11.92
N THR A 48 -20.85 -2.70 -12.87
CA THR A 48 -21.75 -3.67 -13.51
C THR A 48 -21.02 -4.72 -14.38
N HIS A 49 -19.70 -4.69 -14.47
CA HIS A 49 -18.96 -5.55 -15.36
C HIS A 49 -17.99 -6.43 -14.60
N GLN A 50 -18.28 -7.72 -14.64
CA GLN A 50 -17.39 -8.75 -14.13
C GLN A 50 -16.11 -8.75 -14.96
N ARG A 51 -14.96 -8.84 -14.27
CA ARG A 51 -13.71 -9.16 -14.92
C ARG A 51 -13.71 -10.63 -15.34
N THR A 52 -13.11 -10.92 -16.47
CA THR A 52 -13.15 -12.27 -17.06
C THR A 52 -11.78 -12.92 -17.19
N ASP A 53 -10.70 -12.15 -17.05
CA ASP A 53 -9.34 -12.64 -17.29
C ASP A 53 -8.64 -13.08 -16.01
N ALA A 54 -8.98 -14.30 -15.56
CA ALA A 54 -8.32 -14.93 -14.42
C ALA A 54 -6.83 -15.24 -14.67
N ASP A 55 -6.45 -15.46 -15.91
CA ASP A 55 -5.07 -15.75 -16.28
C ASP A 55 -4.17 -14.51 -16.10
N LEU A 56 -4.62 -13.35 -16.55
CA LEU A 56 -3.90 -12.10 -16.30
C LEU A 56 -3.80 -11.77 -14.81
N CYS A 57 -4.80 -12.08 -14.00
CA CYS A 57 -4.72 -11.88 -12.56
C CYS A 57 -3.62 -12.73 -11.91
N ARG A 58 -3.45 -13.97 -12.37
CA ARG A 58 -2.38 -14.86 -11.86
C ARG A 58 -0.99 -14.45 -12.33
N LYS A 59 -0.88 -13.92 -13.56
CA LYS A 59 0.38 -13.52 -14.19
C LYS A 59 0.86 -12.12 -13.77
N ALA A 60 -0.03 -11.27 -13.33
CA ALA A 60 0.32 -9.93 -12.88
C ALA A 60 1.21 -9.98 -11.65
N VAL A 61 2.35 -9.29 -11.72
CA VAL A 61 3.25 -9.12 -10.57
C VAL A 61 2.77 -7.93 -9.74
N TYR A 62 2.73 -8.10 -8.42
CA TYR A 62 2.37 -7.00 -7.50
C TYR A 62 3.50 -5.98 -7.46
N GLY A 63 3.21 -4.75 -7.84
CA GLY A 63 4.18 -3.70 -8.12
C GLY A 63 4.71 -2.99 -6.88
N LEU A 64 5.26 -3.73 -5.92
CA LEU A 64 6.03 -3.21 -4.79
C LEU A 64 7.52 -3.51 -5.02
N PRO A 65 8.29 -2.59 -5.67
CA PRO A 65 9.65 -2.83 -6.14
C PRO A 65 10.61 -3.32 -5.06
N GLU A 66 10.42 -2.86 -3.83
CA GLU A 66 11.26 -3.22 -2.70
C GLU A 66 11.12 -4.69 -2.27
N TRP A 67 10.04 -5.37 -2.72
CA TRP A 67 9.73 -6.77 -2.37
C TRP A 67 9.70 -7.70 -3.58
N HIS A 68 9.38 -7.18 -4.74
CA HIS A 68 9.18 -7.96 -5.97
C HIS A 68 10.06 -7.47 -7.11
N GLY A 69 11.21 -6.83 -6.81
CA GLY A 69 12.07 -6.22 -7.81
C GLY A 69 12.52 -7.18 -8.91
N ALA A 70 12.90 -8.40 -8.57
CA ALA A 70 13.32 -9.41 -9.54
C ALA A 70 12.15 -9.86 -10.44
N GLU A 71 10.98 -10.15 -9.83
CA GLU A 71 9.79 -10.54 -10.57
C GLU A 71 9.27 -9.41 -11.47
N ILE A 72 9.37 -8.15 -11.03
CA ILE A 72 8.99 -6.97 -11.81
C ILE A 72 9.87 -6.82 -13.04
N ALA A 73 11.19 -7.06 -12.91
CA ALA A 73 12.13 -6.93 -14.04
C ALA A 73 11.76 -7.85 -15.21
N ASP A 74 11.25 -9.03 -14.92
CA ASP A 74 10.86 -10.04 -15.93
C ASP A 74 9.35 -9.98 -16.29
N ALA A 75 8.58 -9.12 -15.64
CA ALA A 75 7.13 -9.07 -15.82
C ALA A 75 6.71 -8.42 -17.14
N LEU A 76 5.64 -8.93 -17.75
CA LEU A 76 4.90 -8.24 -18.81
C LEU A 76 3.78 -7.37 -18.27
N LEU A 77 3.21 -7.74 -17.10
CA LEU A 77 2.14 -7.00 -16.45
C LEU A 77 2.47 -6.81 -14.97
N VAL A 78 2.54 -5.56 -14.55
CA VAL A 78 2.72 -5.17 -13.15
C VAL A 78 1.48 -4.43 -12.66
N ALA A 79 0.93 -4.85 -11.52
CA ALA A 79 -0.18 -4.20 -10.85
C ALA A 79 0.34 -3.30 -9.71
N ALA A 80 0.38 -2.00 -9.93
CA ALA A 80 0.83 -1.05 -8.91
C ALA A 80 -0.11 -1.05 -7.69
N PRO A 81 0.43 -1.08 -6.46
CA PRO A 81 -0.34 -1.08 -5.22
C PRO A 81 -1.21 0.17 -5.04
N GLY A 82 -2.19 0.06 -4.13
CA GLY A 82 -2.81 1.25 -3.56
C GLY A 82 -1.87 2.04 -2.66
N CYS A 83 -2.18 3.33 -2.44
CA CYS A 83 -1.30 4.19 -1.64
C CYS A 83 -1.19 3.74 -0.17
N PHE A 84 -2.29 3.34 0.46
CA PHE A 84 -2.27 2.79 1.82
C PHE A 84 -1.52 1.46 1.91
N PRO A 85 -1.75 0.47 1.01
CA PRO A 85 -0.94 -0.74 0.97
C PRO A 85 0.56 -0.45 0.90
N THR A 86 1.01 0.41 -0.03
CA THR A 86 2.42 0.78 -0.13
C THR A 86 2.96 1.33 1.19
N THR A 87 2.24 2.30 1.79
CA THR A 87 2.71 2.98 2.99
C THR A 87 2.71 2.08 4.22
N SER A 88 1.73 1.19 4.34
CA SER A 88 1.60 0.32 5.52
C SER A 88 2.47 -0.93 5.44
N LEU A 89 2.60 -1.50 4.24
CA LEU A 89 3.36 -2.74 4.04
C LEU A 89 4.87 -2.52 4.14
N LEU A 90 5.40 -1.42 3.61
CA LEU A 90 6.83 -1.17 3.68
C LEU A 90 7.40 -1.28 5.10
N PRO A 91 6.85 -0.64 6.14
CA PRO A 91 7.37 -0.82 7.48
C PRO A 91 6.99 -2.16 8.14
N LEU A 92 5.89 -2.81 7.71
CA LEU A 92 5.35 -4.01 8.36
C LEU A 92 6.02 -5.31 7.90
N LEU A 93 6.24 -5.45 6.59
CA LEU A 93 6.68 -6.71 5.98
C LEU A 93 8.03 -7.25 6.52
N PRO A 94 9.05 -6.42 6.83
CA PRO A 94 10.30 -6.92 7.41
C PRO A 94 10.09 -7.69 8.71
N PHE A 95 9.21 -7.21 9.57
CA PHE A 95 8.92 -7.83 10.88
C PHE A 95 8.08 -9.09 10.74
N LEU A 96 7.13 -9.14 9.81
CA LEU A 96 6.37 -10.36 9.50
C LEU A 96 7.28 -11.44 8.91
N LYS A 97 8.15 -11.08 7.96
CA LYS A 97 9.07 -12.02 7.31
C LYS A 97 10.03 -12.67 8.28
N GLN A 98 10.51 -11.91 9.27
CA GLN A 98 11.43 -12.41 10.29
C GLN A 98 10.72 -13.02 11.50
N GLY A 99 9.39 -13.02 11.54
CA GLY A 99 8.62 -13.56 12.66
C GLY A 99 8.82 -12.82 13.98
N LEU A 100 9.14 -11.53 13.94
CA LEU A 100 9.45 -10.72 15.14
C LEU A 100 8.20 -10.18 15.84
N ILE A 101 7.06 -10.20 15.17
CA ILE A 101 5.78 -9.72 15.69
C ILE A 101 4.71 -10.81 15.68
N GLU A 102 3.71 -10.65 16.52
CA GLU A 102 2.51 -11.47 16.49
C GLU A 102 1.72 -11.19 15.21
N THR A 103 1.07 -12.23 14.69
CA THR A 103 0.25 -12.16 13.48
C THR A 103 -1.19 -11.73 13.75
N GLU A 104 -1.56 -11.64 15.02
CA GLU A 104 -2.87 -11.21 15.49
C GLU A 104 -2.80 -9.81 16.11
N GLY A 105 -3.94 -9.11 16.13
CA GLY A 105 -4.07 -7.80 16.77
C GLY A 105 -3.28 -6.69 16.06
N LEU A 106 -3.02 -6.84 14.77
CA LEU A 106 -2.40 -5.81 13.94
C LEU A 106 -3.40 -4.68 13.67
N ILE A 107 -3.01 -3.47 14.00
CA ILE A 107 -3.82 -2.26 13.80
C ILE A 107 -3.07 -1.31 12.89
N ILE A 108 -3.75 -0.80 11.87
CA ILE A 108 -3.24 0.23 10.96
C ILE A 108 -4.16 1.44 11.03
N ASP A 109 -3.64 2.53 11.55
CA ASP A 109 -4.30 3.82 11.62
C ASP A 109 -3.63 4.79 10.66
N ALA A 110 -4.34 5.20 9.60
CA ALA A 110 -3.73 5.94 8.51
C ALA A 110 -4.46 7.25 8.21
N LYS A 111 -3.71 8.26 7.80
CA LYS A 111 -4.17 9.61 7.48
C LYS A 111 -3.78 9.97 6.06
N THR A 112 -4.74 10.43 5.24
CA THR A 112 -4.47 10.85 3.87
C THR A 112 -5.10 12.19 3.54
N GLY A 113 -4.44 12.91 2.62
CA GLY A 113 -5.01 14.12 2.06
C GLY A 113 -6.13 13.85 1.06
N THR A 114 -6.88 14.90 0.72
CA THR A 114 -8.08 14.85 -0.15
C THR A 114 -7.82 14.26 -1.53
N SER A 115 -6.61 14.44 -2.09
CA SER A 115 -6.23 13.84 -3.37
C SER A 115 -6.23 12.30 -3.36
N GLY A 116 -6.19 11.66 -2.17
CA GLY A 116 -6.32 10.22 -2.01
C GLY A 116 -7.73 9.68 -2.32
N GLY A 117 -8.75 10.52 -2.27
CA GLY A 117 -10.13 10.18 -2.64
C GLY A 117 -10.39 9.99 -4.13
N GLY A 118 -9.40 10.26 -4.99
CA GLY A 118 -9.48 10.12 -6.43
C GLY A 118 -10.12 11.33 -7.13
N ARG A 119 -10.40 11.17 -8.46
CA ARG A 119 -10.86 12.27 -9.34
C ARG A 119 -12.36 12.54 -9.30
N ALA A 120 -13.15 11.64 -8.74
CA ALA A 120 -14.60 11.82 -8.67
C ALA A 120 -14.91 12.95 -7.67
N ALA A 121 -15.74 13.90 -8.09
CA ALA A 121 -16.28 14.91 -7.19
C ALA A 121 -17.16 14.22 -6.14
N LYS A 122 -16.83 14.44 -4.88
CA LYS A 122 -17.58 13.93 -3.73
C LYS A 122 -17.68 15.05 -2.70
N GLU A 123 -18.82 15.17 -2.03
CA GLU A 123 -19.11 16.21 -1.06
C GLU A 123 -17.99 16.30 0.00
N HIS A 124 -17.66 15.21 0.67
CA HIS A 124 -16.63 15.16 1.72
C HIS A 124 -15.19 15.48 1.26
N LEU A 125 -14.96 15.66 -0.05
CA LEU A 125 -13.68 16.05 -0.64
C LEU A 125 -13.67 17.52 -1.09
N LEU A 126 -14.81 18.23 -0.97
CA LEU A 126 -14.89 19.66 -1.24
C LEU A 126 -14.04 20.43 -0.20
N LEU A 127 -13.42 21.50 -0.63
CA LEU A 127 -12.58 22.31 0.25
C LEU A 127 -13.35 22.81 1.50
N ALA A 128 -14.61 23.18 1.33
CA ALA A 128 -15.46 23.64 2.42
C ALA A 128 -15.74 22.54 3.48
N GLU A 129 -15.79 21.28 3.06
CA GLU A 129 -16.09 20.15 3.95
C GLU A 129 -14.82 19.51 4.53
N ALA A 130 -13.74 19.48 3.77
CA ALA A 130 -12.47 18.84 4.16
C ALA A 130 -11.55 19.78 4.95
N SER A 131 -11.73 21.10 4.82
CA SER A 131 -10.93 22.10 5.52
C SER A 131 -11.23 22.07 7.02
N GLU A 132 -10.18 22.21 7.86
CA GLU A 132 -10.31 22.25 9.32
C GLU A 132 -10.98 21.00 9.95
N SER A 133 -11.05 19.86 9.18
CA SER A 133 -11.74 18.66 9.61
C SER A 133 -10.88 17.42 9.44
N ILE A 134 -10.95 16.50 10.41
CA ILE A 134 -10.40 15.15 10.34
C ILE A 134 -11.53 14.17 10.54
N SER A 135 -11.72 13.25 9.59
CA SER A 135 -12.80 12.26 9.65
C SER A 135 -12.34 10.87 9.25
N PRO A 136 -12.73 9.80 9.97
CA PRO A 136 -12.54 8.44 9.50
C PRO A 136 -13.47 8.15 8.33
N TYR A 137 -13.05 7.27 7.42
CA TYR A 137 -13.89 6.82 6.32
C TYR A 137 -13.60 5.35 5.99
N GLY A 138 -14.58 4.67 5.38
CA GLY A 138 -14.42 3.26 5.01
C GLY A 138 -14.04 2.34 6.16
N VAL A 139 -14.46 2.69 7.39
CA VAL A 139 -14.19 1.89 8.59
C VAL A 139 -14.78 0.49 8.40
N VAL A 140 -13.98 -0.54 8.70
CA VAL A 140 -14.29 -1.97 8.53
C VAL A 140 -14.43 -2.42 7.05
N GLY A 141 -14.78 -1.52 6.12
CA GLY A 141 -15.09 -1.86 4.72
C GLY A 141 -14.16 -1.22 3.67
N HIS A 142 -12.98 -0.74 4.03
CA HIS A 142 -12.09 -0.11 3.06
C HIS A 142 -11.45 -1.15 2.13
N ARG A 143 -11.49 -0.90 0.81
CA ARG A 143 -10.98 -1.81 -0.23
C ARG A 143 -9.49 -2.16 -0.13
N HIS A 144 -8.68 -1.33 0.52
CA HIS A 144 -7.25 -1.61 0.72
C HIS A 144 -7.00 -2.59 1.87
N THR A 145 -7.98 -2.87 2.74
CA THR A 145 -7.83 -3.83 3.86
C THR A 145 -7.37 -5.19 3.34
N SER A 146 -8.15 -5.79 2.45
CA SER A 146 -7.84 -7.11 1.88
C SER A 146 -6.60 -7.11 0.98
N GLU A 147 -6.27 -5.98 0.34
CA GLU A 147 -5.03 -5.84 -0.42
C GLU A 147 -3.80 -5.91 0.50
N ILE A 148 -3.85 -5.25 1.67
CA ILE A 148 -2.79 -5.32 2.70
C ILE A 148 -2.69 -6.74 3.26
N GLU A 149 -3.83 -7.34 3.64
CA GLU A 149 -3.90 -8.68 4.19
C GLU A 149 -3.35 -9.74 3.24
N GLN A 150 -3.62 -9.61 1.94
CA GLN A 150 -3.13 -10.54 0.92
C GLN A 150 -1.59 -10.62 0.91
N LEU A 151 -0.90 -9.47 0.84
CA LEU A 151 0.56 -9.47 0.79
C LEU A 151 1.17 -9.78 2.16
N ALA A 152 0.60 -9.25 3.24
CA ALA A 152 1.04 -9.57 4.60
C ALA A 152 0.96 -11.07 4.88
N SER A 153 -0.16 -11.72 4.51
CA SER A 153 -0.33 -13.17 4.65
C SER A 153 0.65 -13.98 3.82
N SER A 154 0.90 -13.54 2.58
CA SER A 154 1.88 -14.19 1.69
C SER A 154 3.29 -14.15 2.28
N VAL A 155 3.69 -13.04 2.87
CA VAL A 155 5.02 -12.85 3.48
C VAL A 155 5.15 -13.57 4.82
N ALA A 156 4.10 -13.55 5.64
CA ALA A 156 4.06 -14.24 6.93
C ALA A 156 3.93 -15.76 6.82
N GLY A 157 3.46 -16.27 5.66
CA GLY A 157 3.18 -17.70 5.45
C GLY A 157 1.94 -18.21 6.21
N CYS A 158 1.13 -17.33 6.75
CA CYS A 158 -0.12 -17.64 7.45
C CYS A 158 -1.16 -16.53 7.22
N PRO A 159 -2.47 -16.80 7.40
CA PRO A 159 -3.50 -15.78 7.27
C PRO A 159 -3.29 -14.62 8.24
N ILE A 160 -3.30 -13.40 7.73
CA ILE A 160 -3.23 -12.15 8.49
C ILE A 160 -4.56 -11.43 8.35
N GLN A 161 -5.09 -10.96 9.48
CA GLN A 161 -6.19 -10.02 9.54
C GLN A 161 -5.74 -8.75 10.23
N ILE A 162 -6.15 -7.61 9.69
CA ILE A 162 -5.80 -6.29 10.24
C ILE A 162 -7.05 -5.50 10.60
N GLN A 163 -6.94 -4.68 11.64
CA GLN A 163 -7.87 -3.58 11.86
C GLN A 163 -7.34 -2.35 11.13
N PHE A 164 -8.00 -1.95 10.05
CA PHE A 164 -7.60 -0.80 9.23
C PHE A 164 -8.59 0.36 9.38
N THR A 165 -8.10 1.53 9.77
CA THR A 165 -8.90 2.75 9.93
C THR A 165 -8.23 3.91 9.21
N PRO A 166 -8.66 4.24 8.00
CA PRO A 166 -8.18 5.42 7.28
C PRO A 166 -8.93 6.68 7.71
N HIS A 167 -8.22 7.81 7.72
CA HIS A 167 -8.77 9.14 7.98
C HIS A 167 -8.45 10.08 6.82
N LEU A 168 -9.43 10.91 6.48
CA LEU A 168 -9.23 12.09 5.65
C LEU A 168 -8.79 13.24 6.56
N VAL A 169 -7.73 13.94 6.17
CA VAL A 169 -7.20 15.07 6.92
C VAL A 169 -7.13 16.32 6.03
N PRO A 170 -7.15 17.56 6.61
CA PRO A 170 -7.25 18.83 5.88
C PRO A 170 -5.93 19.18 5.17
N MET A 171 -5.47 18.32 4.28
CA MET A 171 -4.34 18.56 3.39
C MET A 171 -4.63 18.02 2.00
N VAL A 172 -3.99 18.57 0.97
CA VAL A 172 -4.20 18.10 -0.40
C VAL A 172 -3.43 16.81 -0.66
N ARG A 173 -2.14 16.75 -0.28
CA ARG A 173 -1.24 15.62 -0.53
C ARG A 173 -0.57 15.15 0.74
N GLY A 174 -0.25 13.89 0.76
CA GLY A 174 0.47 13.20 1.81
C GLY A 174 -0.35 12.06 2.39
N LEU A 175 0.36 11.07 2.88
CA LEU A 175 -0.18 9.92 3.57
C LEU A 175 0.75 9.56 4.71
N LEU A 176 0.21 9.39 5.90
CA LEU A 176 0.90 8.89 7.08
C LEU A 176 0.19 7.62 7.53
N SER A 177 0.93 6.53 7.69
CA SER A 177 0.44 5.29 8.28
C SER A 177 1.15 5.01 9.59
N THR A 178 0.38 4.65 10.61
CA THR A 178 0.90 4.13 11.89
C THR A 178 0.40 2.70 12.07
N VAL A 179 1.32 1.76 12.17
CA VAL A 179 1.01 0.35 12.38
C VAL A 179 1.40 -0.03 13.81
N TYR A 180 0.47 -0.64 14.52
CA TYR A 180 0.70 -1.16 15.87
C TYR A 180 0.71 -2.68 15.81
N ALA A 181 1.79 -3.27 16.30
CA ALA A 181 1.97 -4.72 16.42
C ALA A 181 2.45 -5.08 17.82
N ARG A 182 2.33 -6.32 18.22
CA ARG A 182 2.93 -6.83 19.44
C ARG A 182 4.25 -7.53 19.10
N LEU A 183 5.33 -7.18 19.79
CA LEU A 183 6.59 -7.90 19.67
C LEU A 183 6.46 -9.30 20.30
N ARG A 184 7.06 -10.30 19.66
CA ARG A 184 7.20 -11.65 20.26
C ARG A 184 8.29 -11.69 21.32
N ASP A 185 9.37 -10.95 21.10
CA ASP A 185 10.41 -10.74 22.08
C ASP A 185 10.30 -9.33 22.68
N PRO A 186 9.88 -9.21 23.94
CA PRO A 186 9.76 -7.91 24.61
C PRO A 186 11.11 -7.25 24.92
N GLY A 187 12.22 -7.96 24.73
CA GLY A 187 13.57 -7.43 24.91
C GLY A 187 14.11 -6.62 23.74
N LEU A 188 13.44 -6.67 22.58
CA LEU A 188 13.86 -5.89 21.42
C LEU A 188 13.70 -4.39 21.66
N THR A 189 14.74 -3.64 21.33
CA THR A 189 14.79 -2.17 21.45
C THR A 189 14.34 -1.49 20.14
N ALA A 190 14.14 -0.17 20.18
CA ALA A 190 13.89 0.62 18.98
C ALA A 190 15.08 0.60 18.00
N GLU A 191 16.30 0.54 18.54
CA GLU A 191 17.55 0.42 17.80
C GLU A 191 17.63 -0.91 17.04
N ASP A 192 17.31 -2.04 17.70
CA ASP A 192 17.26 -3.36 17.06
C ASP A 192 16.24 -3.37 15.93
N CYS A 193 15.05 -2.83 16.18
CA CYS A 193 13.98 -2.74 15.18
C CYS A 193 14.35 -1.80 14.01
N THR A 194 15.08 -0.71 14.27
CA THR A 194 15.59 0.18 13.22
C THR A 194 16.59 -0.57 12.33
N THR A 195 17.48 -1.33 12.93
CA THR A 195 18.46 -2.17 12.23
C THR A 195 17.79 -3.18 11.29
N VAL A 196 16.64 -3.75 11.70
CA VAL A 196 15.83 -4.63 10.82
C VAL A 196 15.38 -3.90 9.57
N LEU A 197 14.85 -2.68 9.70
CA LEU A 197 14.43 -1.87 8.55
C LEU A 197 15.61 -1.48 7.66
N GLU A 198 16.72 -1.05 8.25
CA GLU A 198 17.94 -0.67 7.52
C GLU A 198 18.53 -1.84 6.75
N ALA A 199 18.58 -3.02 7.34
CA ALA A 199 19.08 -4.23 6.67
C ALA A 199 18.28 -4.58 5.42
N VAL A 200 16.96 -4.38 5.46
CA VAL A 200 16.08 -4.65 4.30
C VAL A 200 16.20 -3.54 3.25
N TYR A 201 16.20 -2.27 3.66
CA TYR A 201 15.99 -1.14 2.73
C TYR A 201 17.23 -0.36 2.34
N ARG A 202 18.43 -0.67 2.85
CA ARG A 202 19.69 0.05 2.57
C ARG A 202 20.03 0.21 1.07
N HIS A 203 19.57 -0.72 0.23
CA HIS A 203 19.81 -0.70 -1.22
C HIS A 203 18.60 -0.21 -2.03
N HIS A 204 17.55 0.28 -1.37
CA HIS A 204 16.32 0.76 -2.00
C HIS A 204 16.27 2.30 -1.99
N PRO A 205 16.62 2.98 -3.09
CA PRO A 205 16.79 4.43 -3.13
C PRO A 205 15.52 5.21 -2.82
N CYS A 206 14.34 4.58 -3.00
CA CYS A 206 13.04 5.20 -2.72
C CYS A 206 12.54 4.98 -1.28
N VAL A 207 13.35 4.35 -0.41
CA VAL A 207 13.03 4.17 1.01
C VAL A 207 14.10 4.82 1.87
N ARG A 208 13.69 5.55 2.90
CA ARG A 208 14.55 6.15 3.90
C ARG A 208 14.10 5.70 5.29
N VAL A 209 14.95 4.98 5.97
CA VAL A 209 14.79 4.69 7.41
C VAL A 209 15.32 5.88 8.18
N LEU A 210 14.49 6.43 9.05
CA LEU A 210 14.85 7.58 9.88
C LEU A 210 15.55 7.11 11.16
N PRO A 211 16.45 7.92 11.72
CA PRO A 211 17.09 7.61 13.00
C PRO A 211 16.07 7.42 14.11
N VAL A 212 16.41 6.60 15.09
CA VAL A 212 15.60 6.40 16.32
C VAL A 212 15.26 7.77 16.94
N GLY A 213 14.00 7.94 17.36
CA GLY A 213 13.50 9.20 17.92
C GLY A 213 13.08 10.23 16.87
N THR A 214 13.29 9.96 15.56
CA THR A 214 12.82 10.83 14.48
C THR A 214 11.57 10.23 13.84
N TYR A 215 10.50 11.03 13.72
CA TYR A 215 9.21 10.59 13.22
C TYR A 215 8.91 11.19 11.84
N PRO A 216 8.37 10.41 10.89
CA PRO A 216 8.12 10.89 9.55
C PRO A 216 7.00 11.94 9.52
N ALA A 217 7.21 13.01 8.75
CA ALA A 217 6.18 14.01 8.47
C ALA A 217 5.83 13.99 6.98
N THR A 218 4.54 14.08 6.65
CA THR A 218 4.06 14.06 5.27
C THR A 218 4.70 15.16 4.41
N LYS A 219 4.99 16.32 4.99
CA LYS A 219 5.65 17.45 4.29
C LYS A 219 7.05 17.10 3.77
N TRP A 220 7.76 16.15 4.39
CA TRP A 220 9.10 15.74 3.94
C TRP A 220 9.06 14.78 2.76
N ALA A 221 7.98 14.01 2.63
CA ALA A 221 7.77 13.07 1.52
C ALA A 221 7.06 13.72 0.33
N ARG A 222 6.38 14.85 0.53
CA ARG A 222 5.55 15.51 -0.48
C ARG A 222 6.36 15.87 -1.73
N HIS A 223 5.81 15.55 -2.90
CA HIS A 223 6.41 15.72 -4.24
C HIS A 223 7.66 14.88 -4.49
N THR A 224 7.94 13.88 -3.67
CA THR A 224 9.03 12.93 -3.87
C THR A 224 8.51 11.50 -4.04
N ASN A 225 9.34 10.61 -4.59
CA ASN A 225 9.05 9.17 -4.63
C ASN A 225 9.63 8.44 -3.40
N LEU A 226 9.76 9.13 -2.26
CA LEU A 226 10.30 8.56 -1.04
C LEU A 226 9.20 8.01 -0.12
N ALA A 227 9.49 6.87 0.49
CA ALA A 227 8.85 6.38 1.69
C ALA A 227 9.78 6.64 2.88
N LEU A 228 9.33 7.41 3.85
CA LEU A 228 10.05 7.70 5.09
C LEU A 228 9.56 6.76 6.17
N LEU A 229 10.42 5.90 6.70
CA LEU A 229 10.07 4.88 7.68
C LEU A 229 10.71 5.22 9.04
N SER A 230 9.98 4.93 10.10
CA SER A 230 10.47 5.02 11.47
C SER A 230 9.81 3.95 12.34
N VAL A 231 10.48 3.54 13.40
CA VAL A 231 10.01 2.53 14.35
C VAL A 231 10.27 2.98 15.77
N GLN A 232 9.35 2.63 16.67
CA GLN A 232 9.48 2.79 18.10
C GLN A 232 8.97 1.55 18.83
N VAL A 233 9.51 1.31 20.00
CA VAL A 233 9.05 0.26 20.92
C VAL A 233 8.51 0.94 22.17
N ASP A 234 7.24 0.71 22.48
CA ASP A 234 6.66 1.06 23.77
C ASP A 234 6.84 -0.12 24.74
N GLY A 235 7.94 -0.12 25.50
CA GLY A 235 8.25 -1.17 26.47
C GLY A 235 7.20 -1.31 27.58
N ARG A 236 6.41 -0.27 27.85
CA ARG A 236 5.33 -0.30 28.83
C ARG A 236 4.15 -1.16 28.38
N THR A 237 3.88 -1.21 27.07
CA THR A 237 2.75 -1.97 26.48
C THR A 237 3.21 -3.19 25.69
N GLY A 238 4.51 -3.36 25.48
CA GLY A 238 5.09 -4.40 24.62
C GLY A 238 4.73 -4.23 23.14
N ARG A 239 4.42 -2.99 22.71
CA ARG A 239 4.00 -2.70 21.33
C ARG A 239 5.13 -2.10 20.51
N LEU A 240 5.24 -2.64 19.30
CA LEU A 240 5.96 -2.03 18.20
C LEU A 240 5.05 -1.01 17.51
N VAL A 241 5.58 0.19 17.29
CA VAL A 241 4.89 1.27 16.56
C VAL A 241 5.70 1.58 15.32
N LEU A 242 5.19 1.18 14.16
CA LEU A 242 5.80 1.43 12.86
C LEU A 242 5.12 2.63 12.21
N MET A 243 5.91 3.57 11.73
CA MET A 243 5.39 4.79 11.11
C MET A 243 5.97 4.93 9.70
N SER A 244 5.14 5.38 8.76
CA SER A 244 5.57 5.62 7.40
C SER A 244 4.84 6.81 6.80
N ALA A 245 5.58 7.68 6.09
CA ALA A 245 5.00 8.79 5.34
C ALA A 245 5.44 8.74 3.88
N VAL A 246 4.47 8.97 2.96
CA VAL A 246 4.70 9.08 1.52
C VAL A 246 3.90 10.24 0.93
N ASP A 247 4.24 10.66 -0.29
CA ASP A 247 3.28 11.37 -1.15
C ASP A 247 2.33 10.33 -1.77
N ASN A 248 1.05 10.46 -1.50
CA ASN A 248 0.03 9.49 -1.93
C ASN A 248 -0.14 9.39 -3.45
N LEU A 249 0.27 10.40 -4.22
CA LEU A 249 0.22 10.40 -5.69
C LEU A 249 1.56 10.04 -6.34
N MET A 250 2.69 10.20 -5.61
CA MET A 250 4.02 9.82 -6.08
C MET A 250 4.33 8.37 -5.66
N LYS A 251 5.03 8.16 -4.55
CA LYS A 251 5.35 6.81 -4.04
C LYS A 251 4.09 5.97 -3.78
N GLY A 252 2.99 6.61 -3.44
CA GLY A 252 1.70 5.95 -3.25
C GLY A 252 1.00 5.51 -4.54
N GLN A 253 1.38 5.99 -5.73
CA GLN A 253 0.71 5.66 -6.99
C GLN A 253 1.60 5.82 -8.24
N ALA A 254 1.63 7.02 -8.86
CA ALA A 254 2.28 7.22 -10.17
C ALA A 254 3.80 7.05 -10.11
N GLY A 255 4.44 7.57 -9.08
CA GLY A 255 5.89 7.42 -8.88
C GLY A 255 6.30 5.96 -8.66
N GLN A 256 5.47 5.19 -7.95
CA GLN A 256 5.62 3.73 -7.83
C GLN A 256 5.52 3.04 -9.18
N GLY A 257 4.55 3.44 -10.01
CA GLY A 257 4.40 2.92 -11.37
C GLY A 257 5.62 3.20 -12.23
N VAL A 258 6.17 4.41 -12.18
CA VAL A 258 7.42 4.77 -12.90
C VAL A 258 8.60 3.97 -12.35
N GLN A 259 8.68 3.75 -11.05
CA GLN A 259 9.73 2.92 -10.45
C GLN A 259 9.66 1.47 -10.96
N CYS A 260 8.44 0.90 -11.10
CA CYS A 260 8.26 -0.41 -11.71
C CYS A 260 8.70 -0.42 -13.18
N LEU A 261 8.30 0.59 -13.98
CA LEU A 261 8.71 0.71 -15.39
C LEU A 261 10.23 0.79 -15.56
N ASN A 262 10.94 1.42 -14.62
CA ASN A 262 12.40 1.50 -14.66
C ASN A 262 13.08 0.17 -14.35
N LEU A 263 12.40 -0.76 -13.67
CA LEU A 263 12.89 -2.11 -13.42
C LEU A 263 12.57 -3.08 -14.57
N MET A 264 11.43 -2.87 -15.23
CA MET A 264 10.99 -3.64 -16.41
C MET A 264 11.88 -3.37 -17.62
#